data_3670256f04a10e9fd1bdee59cc2042be
#
_entry.id   3670256f04a10e9fd1bdee59cc2042be
#
_cell.length_a   1.000
_cell.length_b   1.000
_cell.length_c   1.000
_cell.angle_alpha   90.00
_cell.angle_beta   90.00
_cell.angle_gamma   90.00
#
_symmetry.space_group_name_H-M   'P 1'
#
loop_
_entity.id
_entity.type
_entity.pdbx_description
1 polymer ?
#
loop_
_entity_poly.entity_id
_entity_poly.type
_entity_poly.pdbx_seq_one_letter_code
_entity_poly.pdbx_strand_id
1 'polypeptide(L)'
;MVSMQYDKELVLDTLEQIRDALVTVEKRCSYAKHADDFCDTEEGQEKLDSICIKLIAVGESLKNIDKLTDKKLLAQYPHIKWKEIKGIRDILSHHYFDLDAVVIFDICNDEIVELLITINQIIKDINK
;
A
#
# COMPACT_ATOMS: atom_id res chain seq x y z
N MET A 1 -3.21 -16.53 -24.35
CA MET A 1 -3.14 -16.13 -22.93
C MET A 1 -2.01 -16.87 -22.25
N VAL A 2 -1.09 -16.13 -21.66
CA VAL A 2 0.01 -16.76 -20.93
C VAL A 2 -0.49 -17.16 -19.54
N SER A 3 -0.44 -18.44 -19.26
CA SER A 3 -0.78 -18.97 -17.95
C SER A 3 0.36 -18.64 -16.99
N MET A 4 0.07 -17.90 -15.94
CA MET A 4 1.02 -17.69 -14.87
C MET A 4 1.03 -18.89 -13.94
N GLN A 5 2.22 -19.43 -13.72
CA GLN A 5 2.42 -20.52 -12.76
C GLN A 5 2.96 -19.96 -11.46
N TYR A 6 2.13 -19.89 -10.46
CA TYR A 6 2.50 -19.47 -9.12
C TYR A 6 1.57 -20.13 -8.11
N ASP A 7 1.95 -20.08 -6.85
CA ASP A 7 1.11 -20.54 -5.76
C ASP A 7 -0.06 -19.58 -5.57
N LYS A 8 -1.19 -19.90 -6.16
CA LYS A 8 -2.39 -19.07 -6.16
C LYS A 8 -2.87 -18.76 -4.74
N GLU A 9 -2.87 -19.75 -3.87
CA GLU A 9 -3.35 -19.58 -2.50
C GLU A 9 -2.45 -18.62 -1.72
N LEU A 10 -1.15 -18.75 -1.85
CA LEU A 10 -0.19 -17.87 -1.19
C LEU A 10 -0.29 -16.44 -1.71
N VAL A 11 -0.45 -16.27 -3.02
CA VAL A 11 -0.64 -14.94 -3.63
C VAL A 11 -1.93 -14.31 -3.14
N LEU A 12 -3.04 -15.06 -3.08
CA LEU A 12 -4.31 -14.55 -2.58
C LEU A 12 -4.21 -14.13 -1.12
N ASP A 13 -3.58 -14.94 -0.28
CA ASP A 13 -3.39 -14.61 1.13
C ASP A 13 -2.62 -13.30 1.28
N THR A 14 -1.56 -13.13 0.49
CA THR A 14 -0.75 -11.91 0.51
C THR A 14 -1.57 -10.70 0.06
N LEU A 15 -2.35 -10.85 -1.02
CA LEU A 15 -3.22 -9.76 -1.51
C LEU A 15 -4.29 -9.37 -0.49
N GLU A 16 -4.85 -10.34 0.21
CA GLU A 16 -5.84 -10.07 1.25
C GLU A 16 -5.23 -9.33 2.43
N GLN A 17 -3.99 -9.66 2.80
CA GLN A 17 -3.25 -8.91 3.82
C GLN A 17 -3.00 -7.47 3.39
N ILE A 18 -2.63 -7.27 2.13
CA ILE A 18 -2.45 -5.93 1.57
C ILE A 18 -3.77 -5.16 1.61
N ARG A 19 -4.87 -5.78 1.17
CA ARG A 19 -6.20 -5.17 1.21
C ARG A 19 -6.55 -4.72 2.62
N ASP A 20 -6.39 -5.60 3.60
CA ASP A 20 -6.75 -5.30 4.98
C ASP A 20 -5.89 -4.16 5.55
N ALA A 21 -4.59 -4.14 5.21
CA ALA A 21 -3.71 -3.05 5.60
C ALA A 21 -4.15 -1.72 4.97
N LEU A 22 -4.52 -1.73 3.68
CA LEU A 22 -4.97 -0.52 2.99
C LEU A 22 -6.30 -0.01 3.54
N VAL A 23 -7.23 -0.89 3.88
CA VAL A 23 -8.49 -0.51 4.54
C VAL A 23 -8.20 0.19 5.86
N THR A 24 -7.27 -0.35 6.64
CA THR A 24 -6.86 0.25 7.92
C THR A 24 -6.20 1.61 7.70
N VAL A 25 -5.32 1.73 6.71
CA VAL A 25 -4.68 3.01 6.35
C VAL A 25 -5.72 4.05 5.98
N GLU A 26 -6.66 3.69 5.10
CA GLU A 26 -7.73 4.61 4.68
C GLU A 26 -8.54 5.11 5.87
N LYS A 27 -8.88 4.21 6.77
CA LYS A 27 -9.63 4.56 7.99
C LYS A 27 -8.84 5.52 8.88
N ARG A 28 -7.54 5.26 9.06
CA ARG A 28 -6.68 6.09 9.90
C ARG A 28 -6.37 7.43 9.24
N CYS A 29 -6.23 7.46 7.92
CA CYS A 29 -6.05 8.69 7.17
C CYS A 29 -7.24 9.63 7.31
N SER A 30 -8.45 9.11 7.46
CA SER A 30 -9.65 9.91 7.61
C SER A 30 -9.66 10.77 8.89
N TYR A 31 -8.77 10.48 9.84
CA TYR A 31 -8.56 11.32 11.01
C TYR A 31 -8.13 12.74 10.63
N ALA A 32 -7.25 12.86 9.63
CA ALA A 32 -6.65 14.13 9.26
C ALA A 32 -7.44 14.82 8.15
N LYS A 33 -7.79 16.08 8.38
CA LYS A 33 -8.39 16.95 7.35
C LYS A 33 -7.31 17.79 6.67
N HIS A 34 -6.19 17.99 7.36
CA HIS A 34 -5.03 18.72 6.88
C HIS A 34 -3.77 17.96 7.33
N ALA A 35 -2.67 18.14 6.60
CA ALA A 35 -1.39 17.49 6.93
C ALA A 35 -0.95 17.79 8.37
N ASP A 36 -1.18 19.00 8.84
CA ASP A 36 -0.81 19.44 10.20
C ASP A 36 -1.48 18.62 11.30
N ASP A 37 -2.63 18.02 11.02
CA ASP A 37 -3.34 17.18 12.01
C ASP A 37 -2.51 15.98 12.45
N PHE A 38 -1.54 15.57 11.63
CA PHE A 38 -0.61 14.50 11.99
C PHE A 38 0.54 14.99 12.88
N CYS A 39 0.76 16.28 12.97
CA CYS A 39 1.92 16.86 13.67
C CYS A 39 1.56 17.59 14.95
N ASP A 40 0.35 18.15 15.02
CA ASP A 40 -0.04 19.09 16.07
C ASP A 40 -0.37 18.44 17.42
N THR A 41 -0.68 17.15 17.43
CA THR A 41 -1.07 16.43 18.64
C THR A 41 -0.37 15.09 18.73
N GLU A 42 -0.26 14.57 19.94
CA GLU A 42 0.25 13.22 20.18
C GLU A 42 -0.62 12.17 19.48
N GLU A 43 -1.94 12.34 19.51
CA GLU A 43 -2.87 11.45 18.82
C GLU A 43 -2.62 11.44 17.31
N GLY A 44 -2.42 12.63 16.71
CA GLY A 44 -2.10 12.75 15.29
C GLY A 44 -0.81 12.06 14.93
N GLN A 45 0.21 12.19 15.78
CA GLN A 45 1.50 11.51 15.58
C GLN A 45 1.37 10.00 15.67
N GLU A 46 0.58 9.50 16.60
CA GLU A 46 0.30 8.06 16.71
C GLU A 46 -0.39 7.53 15.45
N LYS A 47 -1.33 8.30 14.89
CA LYS A 47 -1.98 7.94 13.62
C LYS A 47 -0.97 7.89 12.48
N LEU A 48 -0.11 8.89 12.40
CA LEU A 48 0.92 8.95 11.36
C LEU A 48 1.87 7.74 11.45
N ASP A 49 2.36 7.43 12.64
CA ASP A 49 3.25 6.30 12.88
C ASP A 49 2.60 4.99 12.42
N SER A 50 1.36 4.80 12.77
CA SER A 50 0.58 3.62 12.43
C SER A 50 0.36 3.49 10.92
N ILE A 51 0.07 4.59 10.23
CA ILE A 51 -0.07 4.63 8.78
C ILE A 51 1.26 4.23 8.12
N CYS A 52 2.37 4.81 8.57
CA CYS A 52 3.70 4.54 8.02
C CYS A 52 4.08 3.06 8.15
N ILE A 53 3.82 2.45 9.31
CA ILE A 53 4.11 1.02 9.52
C ILE A 53 3.31 0.16 8.53
N LYS A 54 2.04 0.48 8.33
CA LYS A 54 1.20 -0.26 7.37
C LYS A 54 1.66 -0.07 5.93
N LEU A 55 2.07 1.15 5.56
CA LEU A 55 2.57 1.41 4.21
C LEU A 55 3.89 0.67 3.94
N ILE A 56 4.78 0.57 4.94
CA ILE A 56 6.00 -0.22 4.82
C ILE A 56 5.63 -1.69 4.56
N ALA A 57 4.69 -2.23 5.32
CA ALA A 57 4.23 -3.61 5.15
C ALA A 57 3.61 -3.84 3.77
N VAL A 58 2.81 -2.89 3.28
CA VAL A 58 2.22 -2.97 1.94
C VAL A 58 3.33 -3.01 0.87
N GLY A 59 4.31 -2.12 0.98
CA GLY A 59 5.44 -2.09 0.04
C GLY A 59 6.21 -3.40 0.01
N GLU A 60 6.51 -3.96 1.17
CA GLU A 60 7.18 -5.26 1.28
C GLU A 60 6.35 -6.38 0.69
N SER A 61 5.04 -6.38 0.96
CA SER A 61 4.13 -7.41 0.44
C SER A 61 3.99 -7.33 -1.08
N LEU A 62 4.00 -6.12 -1.65
CA LEU A 62 3.98 -5.95 -3.11
C LEU A 62 5.25 -6.49 -3.76
N LYS A 63 6.41 -6.28 -3.12
CA LYS A 63 7.67 -6.88 -3.58
C LYS A 63 7.59 -8.41 -3.54
N ASN A 64 6.96 -8.95 -2.50
CA ASN A 64 6.76 -10.38 -2.39
C ASN A 64 5.83 -10.93 -3.47
N ILE A 65 4.77 -10.21 -3.83
CA ILE A 65 3.90 -10.57 -4.97
C ILE A 65 4.73 -10.66 -6.26
N ASP A 66 5.59 -9.68 -6.52
CA ASP A 66 6.46 -9.72 -7.69
C ASP A 66 7.36 -10.95 -7.68
N LYS A 67 7.90 -11.29 -6.53
CA LYS A 67 8.76 -12.46 -6.37
C LYS A 67 8.00 -13.76 -6.62
N LEU A 68 6.80 -13.87 -6.09
CA LEU A 68 5.95 -15.06 -6.21
C LEU A 68 5.42 -15.26 -7.64
N THR A 69 5.26 -14.18 -8.41
CA THR A 69 4.65 -14.23 -9.74
C THR A 69 5.62 -13.87 -10.85
N ASP A 70 6.92 -13.83 -10.56
CA ASP A 70 7.98 -13.47 -11.52
C ASP A 70 7.70 -12.12 -12.19
N LYS A 71 7.22 -11.15 -11.39
CA LYS A 71 6.86 -9.78 -11.81
C LYS A 71 5.74 -9.71 -12.85
N LYS A 72 4.97 -10.80 -13.02
CA LYS A 72 3.97 -10.87 -14.09
C LYS A 72 2.59 -10.41 -13.67
N LEU A 73 2.21 -10.63 -12.41
CA LEU A 73 0.85 -10.31 -11.98
C LEU A 73 0.58 -8.80 -11.95
N LEU A 74 1.38 -8.04 -11.23
CA LEU A 74 1.18 -6.59 -11.11
C LEU A 74 1.34 -5.88 -12.46
N ALA A 75 2.17 -6.40 -13.34
CA ALA A 75 2.38 -5.84 -14.67
C ALA A 75 1.10 -5.83 -15.52
N GLN A 76 0.10 -6.65 -15.17
CA GLN A 76 -1.20 -6.67 -15.87
C GLN A 76 -2.09 -5.48 -15.50
N TYR A 77 -1.67 -4.67 -14.51
CA TYR A 77 -2.42 -3.52 -14.02
C TYR A 77 -1.55 -2.26 -14.12
N PRO A 78 -1.17 -1.85 -15.36
CA PRO A 78 -0.13 -0.82 -15.57
C PRO A 78 -0.58 0.60 -15.23
N HIS A 79 -1.84 0.81 -14.90
CA HIS A 79 -2.33 2.12 -14.48
C HIS A 79 -1.86 2.51 -13.07
N ILE A 80 -1.38 1.54 -12.28
CA ILE A 80 -0.77 1.79 -10.98
C ILE A 80 0.75 1.93 -11.18
N LYS A 81 1.32 2.94 -10.57
CA LYS A 81 2.78 3.15 -10.59
C LYS A 81 3.44 2.29 -9.53
N TRP A 82 3.50 0.99 -9.78
CA TRP A 82 3.96 -0.01 -8.81
C TRP A 82 5.35 0.28 -8.26
N LYS A 83 6.25 0.74 -9.11
CA LYS A 83 7.61 1.07 -8.70
C LYS A 83 7.62 2.18 -7.65
N GLU A 84 6.79 3.21 -7.84
CA GLU A 84 6.68 4.31 -6.89
C GLU A 84 6.05 3.86 -5.57
N ILE A 85 5.00 3.04 -5.64
CA ILE A 85 4.33 2.50 -4.46
C ILE A 85 5.31 1.63 -3.64
N LYS A 86 6.06 0.74 -4.30
CA LYS A 86 7.08 -0.07 -3.62
C LYS A 86 8.20 0.79 -3.05
N GLY A 87 8.53 1.90 -3.72
CA GLY A 87 9.54 2.84 -3.28
C GLY A 87 9.18 3.61 -2.00
N ILE A 88 7.91 3.78 -1.71
CA ILE A 88 7.44 4.42 -0.48
C ILE A 88 8.02 3.70 0.75
N ARG A 89 8.06 2.37 0.70
CA ARG A 89 8.63 1.57 1.79
C ARG A 89 10.07 1.99 2.11
N ASP A 90 10.90 2.18 1.07
CA ASP A 90 12.31 2.55 1.27
C ASP A 90 12.42 3.96 1.85
N ILE A 91 11.61 4.90 1.36
CA ILE A 91 11.59 6.27 1.87
C ILE A 91 11.21 6.27 3.35
N LEU A 92 10.14 5.57 3.71
CA LEU A 92 9.66 5.53 5.09
C LEU A 92 10.64 4.83 6.02
N SER A 93 11.30 3.76 5.56
CA SER A 93 12.25 3.02 6.40
C SER A 93 13.54 3.77 6.65
N HIS A 94 14.02 4.56 5.68
CA HIS A 94 15.31 5.22 5.75
C HIS A 94 15.24 6.69 6.18
N HIS A 95 14.08 7.34 6.05
CA HIS A 95 13.93 8.77 6.28
C HIS A 95 12.82 9.12 7.27
N TYR A 96 12.51 8.19 8.17
CA TYR A 96 11.37 8.35 9.09
C TYR A 96 11.43 9.64 9.92
N PHE A 97 12.59 10.00 10.44
CA PHE A 97 12.73 11.21 11.26
C PHE A 97 12.62 12.50 10.45
N ASP A 98 12.83 12.43 9.15
CA ASP A 98 12.73 13.58 8.24
C ASP A 98 11.43 13.54 7.42
N LEU A 99 10.46 12.75 7.88
CA LEU A 99 9.23 12.51 7.15
C LEU A 99 8.38 13.77 7.04
N ASP A 100 7.98 14.10 5.80
CA ASP A 100 7.08 15.21 5.53
C ASP A 100 5.62 14.71 5.61
N ALA A 101 4.87 15.20 6.60
CA ALA A 101 3.48 14.84 6.79
C ALA A 101 2.60 15.20 5.58
N VAL A 102 2.97 16.22 4.81
CA VAL A 102 2.25 16.60 3.59
C VAL A 102 2.31 15.46 2.56
N VAL A 103 3.47 14.85 2.41
CA VAL A 103 3.65 13.72 1.48
C VAL A 103 2.73 12.56 1.87
N ILE A 104 2.69 12.21 3.16
CA ILE A 104 1.83 11.12 3.64
C ILE A 104 0.35 11.48 3.46
N PHE A 105 -0.02 12.72 3.76
CA PHE A 105 -1.39 13.18 3.59
C PHE A 105 -1.84 13.05 2.12
N ASP A 106 -0.99 13.45 1.18
CA ASP A 106 -1.27 13.34 -0.25
C ASP A 106 -1.38 11.88 -0.70
N ILE A 107 -0.50 11.01 -0.21
CA ILE A 107 -0.57 9.56 -0.48
C ILE A 107 -1.92 9.00 -0.03
N CYS A 108 -2.36 9.36 1.17
CA CYS A 108 -3.62 8.90 1.73
C CYS A 108 -4.83 9.33 0.89
N ASN A 109 -4.80 10.55 0.38
CA ASN A 109 -5.95 11.08 -0.35
C ASN A 109 -6.00 10.64 -1.82
N ASP A 110 -4.84 10.43 -2.44
CA ASP A 110 -4.76 10.20 -3.87
C ASP A 110 -4.45 8.74 -4.22
N GLU A 111 -3.37 8.19 -3.69
CA GLU A 111 -2.84 6.92 -4.13
C GLU A 111 -3.47 5.71 -3.46
N ILE A 112 -3.82 5.82 -2.19
CA ILE A 112 -4.35 4.69 -1.41
C ILE A 112 -5.71 4.24 -1.93
N VAL A 113 -6.58 5.18 -2.30
CA VAL A 113 -7.92 4.87 -2.81
C VAL A 113 -7.82 4.04 -4.09
N GLU A 114 -7.03 4.50 -5.04
CA GLU A 114 -6.86 3.80 -6.33
C GLU A 114 -6.18 2.45 -6.14
N LEU A 115 -5.17 2.38 -5.29
CA LEU A 115 -4.47 1.15 -4.99
C LEU A 115 -5.41 0.11 -4.38
N LEU A 116 -6.25 0.51 -3.42
CA LEU A 116 -7.22 -0.40 -2.80
C LEU A 116 -8.22 -0.95 -3.82
N ILE A 117 -8.75 -0.09 -4.68
CA ILE A 117 -9.65 -0.50 -5.76
C ILE A 117 -8.96 -1.56 -6.64
N THR A 118 -7.71 -1.32 -7.01
CA THR A 118 -6.95 -2.22 -7.87
C THR A 118 -6.65 -3.54 -7.19
N ILE A 119 -6.25 -3.53 -5.93
CA ILE A 119 -6.00 -4.78 -5.18
C ILE A 119 -7.27 -5.63 -5.11
N ASN A 120 -8.42 -5.02 -4.84
CA ASN A 120 -9.69 -5.74 -4.86
C ASN A 120 -10.01 -6.33 -6.23
N GLN A 121 -9.67 -5.60 -7.31
CA GLN A 121 -9.86 -6.10 -8.67
C GLN A 121 -8.95 -7.30 -8.96
N ILE A 122 -7.69 -7.25 -8.53
CA ILE A 122 -6.75 -8.36 -8.71
C ILE A 122 -7.28 -9.61 -7.99
N ILE A 123 -7.75 -9.47 -6.76
CA ILE A 123 -8.32 -10.58 -5.99
C ILE A 123 -9.49 -11.20 -6.75
N LYS A 124 -10.40 -10.38 -7.27
CA LYS A 124 -11.51 -10.83 -8.09
C LYS A 124 -11.06 -11.59 -9.33
N ASP A 125 -10.08 -11.03 -10.04
CA ASP A 125 -9.60 -11.59 -11.30
C ASP A 125 -8.95 -12.96 -11.08
N ILE A 126 -8.21 -13.14 -9.98
CA ILE A 126 -7.60 -14.42 -9.64
C ILE A 126 -8.65 -15.46 -9.27
N ASN A 127 -9.76 -15.06 -8.65
CA ASN A 127 -10.82 -15.96 -8.21
C ASN A 127 -11.82 -16.34 -9.31
N LYS A 128 -11.66 -15.82 -10.50
CA LYS A 128 -12.52 -16.20 -11.63
C LYS A 128 -12.32 -17.63 -12.11
#